data_270213351fbf064bc3ec289c05914cfb
#
_entry.id   270213351fbf064bc3ec289c05914cfb
#
_cell.length_a   1.000
_cell.length_b   1.000
_cell.length_c   1.000
_cell.angle_alpha   90.00
_cell.angle_beta   90.00
_cell.angle_gamma   90.00
#
_symmetry.space_group_name_H-M   'P 1'
#
loop_
_entity.id
_entity.type
_entity.pdbx_description
1 polymer ?
#
loop_
_entity_poly.entity_id
_entity_poly.type
_entity_poly.pdbx_seq_one_letter_code
_entity_poly.pdbx_strand_id
1 'polypeptide(L)'
;DPDLYPDVNWMDLITKDFAMNQRADITVNGGSDILRYAVVGSYYGEQGIFERDKSQSWNSGTHLNKFNLRSNVDINITKTTQLTVSVGGYLQEMNKMAISSDDAFSGAFETPPFIHPAYYKEDDNLYFPVVNQRVNPYVQVTQKGYATTSQSKIESLFALEQDLKFITPGLKIKGIFSFDRYSWSGVTRSKTPDLYQPATQRDENGNLILNISSYGQQFLSTSENNDWGNKATYVELNLNYERTFGKHQVEGLFLYNQRDYQQFEESYDIVPYRRMGIAGRASYTYDNRYIAEFNFGYNG
;
A
#
# COMPACT_ATOMS: atom_id res chain seq x y z
N ASP A 1 -20.24 -39.65 -20.46
CA ASP A 1 -19.54 -38.79 -21.42
C ASP A 1 -18.65 -37.80 -20.66
N PRO A 2 -17.36 -38.05 -20.53
CA PRO A 2 -16.46 -37.21 -19.73
C PRO A 2 -16.22 -35.79 -20.31
N ASP A 3 -16.47 -35.59 -21.60
CA ASP A 3 -16.34 -34.30 -22.24
C ASP A 3 -17.48 -33.35 -21.85
N LEU A 4 -18.65 -33.90 -21.58
CA LEU A 4 -19.85 -33.15 -21.21
C LEU A 4 -20.08 -33.14 -19.70
N TYR A 5 -19.71 -34.24 -19.02
CA TYR A 5 -19.89 -34.43 -17.57
C TYR A 5 -18.58 -34.89 -16.94
N PRO A 6 -17.62 -33.98 -16.81
CA PRO A 6 -16.30 -34.26 -16.24
C PRO A 6 -16.37 -34.43 -14.73
N ASP A 7 -15.24 -34.77 -14.13
CA ASP A 7 -14.97 -34.65 -12.70
C ASP A 7 -13.85 -33.62 -12.50
N VAL A 8 -14.25 -32.36 -12.31
CA VAL A 8 -13.33 -31.23 -12.25
C VAL A 8 -12.96 -30.91 -10.81
N ASN A 9 -11.70 -30.98 -10.44
CA ASN A 9 -11.20 -30.39 -9.21
C ASN A 9 -10.94 -28.89 -9.45
N TRP A 10 -11.93 -28.08 -9.13
CA TRP A 10 -11.86 -26.63 -9.36
C TRP A 10 -10.72 -25.96 -8.60
N MET A 11 -10.45 -26.39 -7.36
CA MET A 11 -9.37 -25.80 -6.57
C MET A 11 -8.01 -26.06 -7.19
N ASP A 12 -7.69 -27.29 -7.56
CA ASP A 12 -6.40 -27.63 -8.19
C ASP A 12 -6.23 -26.93 -9.55
N LEU A 13 -7.35 -26.65 -10.23
CA LEU A 13 -7.31 -26.00 -11.54
C LEU A 13 -7.07 -24.50 -11.47
N ILE A 14 -7.54 -23.83 -10.42
CA ILE A 14 -7.40 -22.38 -10.28
C ILE A 14 -6.27 -21.94 -9.34
N THR A 15 -5.66 -22.88 -8.61
CA THR A 15 -4.57 -22.59 -7.67
C THR A 15 -3.31 -23.34 -8.01
N LYS A 16 -2.19 -22.74 -7.72
CA LYS A 16 -0.85 -23.35 -7.77
C LYS A 16 -0.60 -24.16 -6.51
N ASP A 17 0.28 -25.16 -6.61
CA ASP A 17 0.72 -25.93 -5.44
C ASP A 17 1.46 -25.09 -4.40
N PHE A 18 2.13 -24.02 -4.84
CA PHE A 18 2.85 -23.09 -3.97
C PHE A 18 2.91 -21.67 -4.54
N ALA A 19 3.02 -20.71 -3.67
CA ALA A 19 3.32 -19.33 -3.99
C ALA A 19 4.62 -18.91 -3.28
N MET A 20 5.44 -18.11 -3.98
CA MET A 20 6.75 -17.69 -3.50
C MET A 20 6.70 -16.25 -3.02
N ASN A 21 7.32 -15.97 -1.88
CA ASN A 21 7.65 -14.62 -1.47
C ASN A 21 9.17 -14.47 -1.26
N GLN A 22 9.65 -13.26 -1.38
CA GLN A 22 11.06 -12.92 -1.20
C GLN A 22 11.22 -11.57 -0.53
N ARG A 23 12.24 -11.46 0.29
CA ARG A 23 12.58 -10.22 0.98
C ARG A 23 14.09 -10.01 0.98
N ALA A 24 14.49 -8.78 0.73
CA ALA A 24 15.87 -8.35 0.85
C ALA A 24 15.91 -7.01 1.60
N ASP A 25 16.79 -6.91 2.58
CA ASP A 25 16.99 -5.71 3.38
C ASP A 25 18.48 -5.34 3.37
N ILE A 26 18.77 -4.05 3.16
CA ILE A 26 20.11 -3.48 3.24
C ILE A 26 20.07 -2.34 4.24
N THR A 27 20.96 -2.38 5.22
CA THR A 27 21.14 -1.32 6.20
C THR A 27 22.57 -0.81 6.14
N VAL A 28 22.71 0.50 5.96
CA VAL A 28 24.01 1.20 6.01
C VAL A 28 23.92 2.27 7.08
N ASN A 29 24.78 2.20 8.06
CA ASN A 29 24.87 3.19 9.13
C ASN A 29 26.32 3.54 9.42
N GLY A 30 26.53 4.75 9.87
CA GLY A 30 27.87 5.23 10.21
C GLY A 30 27.81 6.64 10.76
N GLY A 31 28.96 7.17 11.06
CA GLY A 31 29.03 8.54 11.51
C GLY A 31 30.38 8.94 12.09
N SER A 32 30.42 10.21 12.41
CA SER A 32 31.50 10.92 13.09
C SER A 32 30.90 11.88 14.12
N ASP A 33 31.73 12.69 14.74
CA ASP A 33 31.26 13.75 15.65
C ASP A 33 30.41 14.82 14.95
N ILE A 34 30.53 14.95 13.60
CA ILE A 34 29.81 15.94 12.82
C ILE A 34 28.53 15.36 12.19
N LEU A 35 28.59 14.13 11.71
CA LEU A 35 27.53 13.50 10.94
C LEU A 35 27.26 12.08 11.45
N ARG A 36 26.02 11.74 11.69
CA ARG A 36 25.54 10.38 11.92
C ARG A 36 24.43 10.06 10.94
N TYR A 37 24.44 8.86 10.39
CA TYR A 37 23.42 8.47 9.43
C TYR A 37 23.05 6.99 9.57
N ALA A 38 21.82 6.69 9.24
CA ALA A 38 21.32 5.35 9.05
C ALA A 38 20.39 5.34 7.83
N VAL A 39 20.70 4.49 6.85
CA VAL A 39 19.90 4.30 5.64
C VAL A 39 19.49 2.84 5.56
N VAL A 40 18.21 2.60 5.39
CA VAL A 40 17.61 1.26 5.24
C VAL A 40 16.85 1.23 3.91
N GLY A 41 17.24 0.29 3.05
CA GLY A 41 16.51 -0.06 1.85
C GLY A 41 15.95 -1.47 1.98
N SER A 42 14.69 -1.70 1.61
CA SER A 42 14.12 -3.04 1.60
C SER A 42 13.25 -3.27 0.36
N TYR A 43 13.31 -4.50 -0.12
CA TYR A 43 12.46 -5.03 -1.17
C TYR A 43 11.64 -6.19 -0.63
N TYR A 44 10.37 -6.22 -0.94
CA TYR A 44 9.48 -7.35 -0.70
C TYR A 44 8.72 -7.68 -1.98
N GLY A 45 8.80 -8.95 -2.40
CA GLY A 45 8.07 -9.48 -3.54
C GLY A 45 7.21 -10.66 -3.10
N GLU A 46 5.97 -10.71 -3.56
CA GLU A 46 5.01 -11.78 -3.25
C GLU A 46 4.28 -12.21 -4.51
N GLN A 47 4.14 -13.51 -4.72
CA GLN A 47 3.32 -14.10 -5.77
C GLN A 47 2.03 -14.64 -5.16
N GLY A 48 0.91 -14.42 -5.84
CA GLY A 48 -0.36 -15.02 -5.44
C GLY A 48 -0.48 -16.48 -5.87
N ILE A 49 -1.39 -17.17 -5.19
CA ILE A 49 -1.63 -18.61 -5.37
C ILE A 49 -2.43 -18.94 -6.63
N PHE A 50 -3.19 -17.99 -7.18
CA PHE A 50 -4.03 -18.26 -8.34
C PHE A 50 -3.24 -18.51 -9.62
N GLU A 51 -3.74 -19.45 -10.42
CA GLU A 51 -3.22 -19.76 -11.73
C GLU A 51 -3.48 -18.62 -12.73
N ARG A 52 -2.74 -18.65 -13.84
CA ARG A 52 -2.94 -17.76 -14.98
C ARG A 52 -2.91 -18.56 -16.28
N ASP A 53 -3.65 -18.11 -17.25
CA ASP A 53 -3.50 -18.62 -18.60
C ASP A 53 -2.27 -17.99 -19.28
N LYS A 54 -1.27 -18.82 -19.58
CA LYS A 54 0.00 -18.38 -20.21
C LYS A 54 -0.16 -18.07 -21.70
N SER A 55 -1.25 -18.48 -22.34
CA SER A 55 -1.57 -18.17 -23.73
C SER A 55 -2.03 -16.73 -23.92
N GLN A 56 -2.51 -16.07 -22.86
CA GLN A 56 -2.93 -14.67 -22.90
C GLN A 56 -1.72 -13.73 -23.00
N SER A 57 -1.86 -12.66 -23.79
CA SER A 57 -0.86 -11.59 -23.90
C SER A 57 -0.75 -10.71 -22.63
N TRP A 58 -1.60 -10.92 -21.65
CA TRP A 58 -1.66 -10.21 -20.37
C TRP A 58 -1.58 -11.20 -19.20
N ASN A 59 -1.36 -10.70 -18.02
CA ASN A 59 -1.13 -11.49 -16.82
C ASN A 59 -2.20 -11.24 -15.76
N SER A 60 -3.08 -12.24 -15.51
CA SER A 60 -4.03 -12.21 -14.39
C SER A 60 -3.41 -12.64 -13.06
N GLY A 61 -2.21 -13.22 -13.08
CA GLY A 61 -1.55 -13.72 -11.88
C GLY A 61 -1.26 -12.62 -10.88
N THR A 62 -1.59 -12.86 -9.63
CA THR A 62 -1.33 -11.91 -8.56
C THR A 62 0.16 -11.83 -8.24
N HIS A 63 0.70 -10.63 -8.21
CA HIS A 63 2.03 -10.36 -7.69
C HIS A 63 2.10 -8.96 -7.10
N LEU A 64 2.86 -8.83 -6.03
CA LEU A 64 3.10 -7.58 -5.31
C LEU A 64 4.60 -7.34 -5.25
N ASN A 65 5.01 -6.11 -5.56
CA ASN A 65 6.36 -5.61 -5.35
C ASN A 65 6.29 -4.38 -4.44
N LYS A 66 7.10 -4.38 -3.39
CA LYS A 66 7.18 -3.25 -2.47
C LYS A 66 8.63 -2.88 -2.21
N PHE A 67 8.95 -1.62 -2.47
CA PHE A 67 10.25 -1.01 -2.22
C PHE A 67 10.08 -0.01 -1.08
N ASN A 68 10.91 -0.10 -0.06
CA ASN A 68 10.96 0.87 1.02
C ASN A 68 12.36 1.48 1.09
N LEU A 69 12.40 2.77 1.38
CA LEU A 69 13.63 3.48 1.69
C LEU A 69 13.38 4.34 2.94
N ARG A 70 14.32 4.31 3.87
CA ARG A 70 14.34 5.23 5.02
C ARG A 70 15.76 5.70 5.27
N SER A 71 15.92 7.01 5.41
CA SER A 71 17.17 7.65 5.74
C SER A 71 16.98 8.58 6.92
N ASN A 72 17.82 8.45 7.93
CA ASN A 72 17.92 9.37 9.06
C ASN A 72 19.34 9.91 9.12
N VAL A 73 19.46 11.22 9.19
CA VAL A 73 20.75 11.91 9.20
C VAL A 73 20.72 12.98 10.29
N ASP A 74 21.65 12.92 11.22
CA ASP A 74 21.91 13.95 12.22
C ASP A 74 23.22 14.67 11.87
N ILE A 75 23.18 15.99 11.78
CA ILE A 75 24.31 16.84 11.42
C ILE A 75 24.53 17.85 12.55
N ASN A 76 25.68 17.81 13.19
CA ASN A 76 26.13 18.84 14.10
C ASN A 76 26.76 19.99 13.26
N ILE A 77 25.92 20.96 12.84
CA ILE A 77 26.37 22.11 12.02
C ILE A 77 27.39 22.93 12.80
N THR A 78 27.12 23.11 14.08
CA THR A 78 28.06 23.74 15.03
C THR A 78 28.03 22.95 16.35
N LYS A 79 28.82 23.36 17.35
CA LYS A 79 28.78 22.79 18.70
C LYS A 79 27.44 23.06 19.46
N THR A 80 26.61 23.94 18.92
CA THR A 80 25.35 24.37 19.51
C THR A 80 24.16 24.23 18.59
N THR A 81 24.38 23.79 17.32
CA THR A 81 23.34 23.68 16.31
C THR A 81 23.33 22.27 15.73
N GLN A 82 22.21 21.59 15.82
CA GLN A 82 22.00 20.26 15.24
C GLN A 82 20.84 20.31 14.24
N LEU A 83 21.06 19.72 13.06
CA LEU A 83 20.04 19.47 12.07
C LEU A 83 19.78 17.97 12.00
N THR A 84 18.53 17.57 12.14
CA THR A 84 18.06 16.21 11.88
C THR A 84 17.24 16.21 10.59
N VAL A 85 17.59 15.32 9.67
CA VAL A 85 16.85 15.08 8.41
C VAL A 85 16.42 13.63 8.39
N SER A 86 15.11 13.39 8.35
CA SER A 86 14.53 12.07 8.19
C SER A 86 13.69 12.05 6.93
N VAL A 87 14.01 11.17 6.00
CA VAL A 87 13.23 10.96 4.76
C VAL A 87 12.98 9.48 4.61
N GLY A 88 11.74 9.13 4.38
CA GLY A 88 11.36 7.75 4.16
C GLY A 88 10.16 7.64 3.25
N GLY A 89 9.88 6.41 2.83
CA GLY A 89 8.71 6.14 2.02
C GLY A 89 8.73 4.75 1.41
N TYR A 90 7.68 4.47 0.66
CA TYR A 90 7.58 3.23 -0.10
C TYR A 90 6.89 3.46 -1.44
N LEU A 91 7.23 2.59 -2.38
CA LEU A 91 6.47 2.33 -3.60
C LEU A 91 6.00 0.89 -3.55
N GLN A 92 4.69 0.67 -3.74
CA GLN A 92 4.09 -0.64 -3.81
C GLN A 92 3.28 -0.76 -5.09
N GLU A 93 3.61 -1.77 -5.87
CA GLU A 93 2.92 -2.11 -7.10
C GLU A 93 2.30 -3.50 -6.96
N MET A 94 1.04 -3.63 -7.30
CA MET A 94 0.32 -4.90 -7.25
C MET A 94 -0.43 -5.12 -8.55
N ASN A 95 -0.26 -6.31 -9.11
CA ASN A 95 -1.12 -6.85 -10.15
C ASN A 95 -1.96 -7.97 -9.55
N LYS A 96 -3.22 -8.07 -9.95
CA LYS A 96 -4.12 -9.15 -9.52
C LYS A 96 -5.14 -9.44 -10.62
N MET A 97 -5.84 -10.55 -10.51
CA MET A 97 -7.01 -10.84 -11.36
C MET A 97 -8.07 -9.74 -11.24
N ALA A 98 -8.90 -9.56 -12.25
CA ALA A 98 -9.93 -8.53 -12.30
C ALA A 98 -11.09 -8.77 -11.31
N ILE A 99 -11.21 -9.96 -10.77
CA ILE A 99 -12.19 -10.33 -9.74
C ILE A 99 -11.56 -10.36 -8.35
N SER A 100 -12.38 -10.43 -7.31
CA SER A 100 -11.89 -10.60 -5.94
C SER A 100 -11.45 -12.05 -5.69
N SER A 101 -10.55 -12.26 -4.72
CA SER A 101 -10.16 -13.61 -4.28
C SER A 101 -11.35 -14.36 -3.69
N ASP A 102 -12.24 -13.66 -2.99
CA ASP A 102 -13.45 -14.25 -2.40
C ASP A 102 -14.40 -14.77 -3.48
N ASP A 103 -14.60 -14.03 -4.57
CA ASP A 103 -15.40 -14.48 -5.72
C ASP A 103 -14.78 -15.70 -6.40
N ALA A 104 -13.45 -15.74 -6.52
CA ALA A 104 -12.76 -16.89 -7.11
C ALA A 104 -12.94 -18.15 -6.26
N PHE A 105 -12.74 -18.06 -4.94
CA PHE A 105 -12.94 -19.19 -4.04
C PHE A 105 -14.42 -19.61 -3.93
N SER A 106 -15.33 -18.64 -3.77
CA SER A 106 -16.77 -18.93 -3.75
C SER A 106 -17.20 -19.65 -5.03
N GLY A 107 -16.74 -19.17 -6.19
CA GLY A 107 -17.01 -19.82 -7.47
C GLY A 107 -16.52 -21.27 -7.49
N ALA A 108 -15.32 -21.54 -7.00
CA ALA A 108 -14.75 -22.90 -6.96
C ALA A 108 -15.49 -23.83 -5.99
N PHE A 109 -15.92 -23.34 -4.82
CA PHE A 109 -16.64 -24.15 -3.84
C PHE A 109 -18.11 -24.39 -4.20
N GLU A 110 -18.76 -23.44 -4.86
CA GLU A 110 -20.17 -23.52 -5.20
C GLU A 110 -20.45 -24.23 -6.53
N THR A 111 -19.42 -24.42 -7.38
CA THR A 111 -19.57 -25.08 -8.67
C THR A 111 -19.36 -26.58 -8.52
N PRO A 112 -20.41 -27.42 -8.72
CA PRO A 112 -20.25 -28.88 -8.66
C PRO A 112 -19.25 -29.38 -9.72
N PRO A 113 -18.44 -30.40 -9.40
CA PRO A 113 -17.36 -30.89 -10.26
C PRO A 113 -17.83 -31.48 -11.60
N PHE A 114 -19.08 -31.92 -11.68
CA PHE A 114 -19.63 -32.66 -12.82
C PHE A 114 -20.55 -31.83 -13.72
N ILE A 115 -20.72 -30.53 -13.46
CA ILE A 115 -21.79 -29.76 -14.13
C ILE A 115 -21.37 -29.28 -15.52
N HIS A 116 -20.10 -29.00 -15.73
CA HIS A 116 -19.49 -28.62 -17.00
C HIS A 116 -17.95 -28.72 -16.93
N PRO A 117 -17.26 -28.88 -18.07
CA PRO A 117 -15.80 -28.78 -18.09
C PRO A 117 -15.34 -27.34 -17.84
N ALA A 118 -14.08 -27.19 -17.49
CA ALA A 118 -13.45 -25.88 -17.37
C ALA A 118 -13.33 -25.17 -18.74
N TYR A 119 -12.99 -25.98 -19.74
CA TYR A 119 -12.89 -25.59 -21.15
C TYR A 119 -12.97 -26.84 -22.01
N TYR A 120 -13.30 -26.67 -23.28
CA TYR A 120 -13.06 -27.64 -24.32
C TYR A 120 -11.74 -27.28 -24.98
N LYS A 121 -10.94 -28.28 -25.29
CA LYS A 121 -9.65 -28.09 -25.96
C LYS A 121 -9.68 -28.70 -27.34
N GLU A 122 -9.33 -27.89 -28.34
CA GLU A 122 -9.14 -28.32 -29.72
C GLU A 122 -7.80 -27.73 -30.20
N ASP A 123 -6.84 -28.59 -30.50
CA ASP A 123 -5.43 -28.22 -30.74
C ASP A 123 -4.88 -27.37 -29.54
N ASP A 124 -4.42 -26.16 -29.83
CA ASP A 124 -3.92 -25.21 -28.83
C ASP A 124 -4.97 -24.19 -28.35
N ASN A 125 -6.21 -24.30 -28.84
CA ASN A 125 -7.27 -23.36 -28.50
C ASN A 125 -8.13 -23.87 -27.34
N LEU A 126 -8.52 -22.95 -26.47
CA LEU A 126 -9.46 -23.19 -25.36
C LEU A 126 -10.80 -22.55 -25.67
N TYR A 127 -11.86 -23.33 -25.56
CA TYR A 127 -13.25 -22.91 -25.78
C TYR A 127 -14.01 -23.04 -24.48
N PHE A 128 -14.63 -21.95 -24.01
CA PHE A 128 -15.22 -21.89 -22.68
C PHE A 128 -16.70 -22.21 -22.74
N PRO A 129 -17.21 -23.14 -21.90
CA PRO A 129 -18.61 -23.52 -21.90
C PRO A 129 -19.52 -22.41 -21.42
N VAL A 130 -20.75 -22.34 -21.98
CA VAL A 130 -21.86 -21.58 -21.40
C VAL A 130 -22.25 -22.23 -20.09
N VAL A 131 -22.36 -21.44 -19.03
CA VAL A 131 -22.81 -21.87 -17.72
C VAL A 131 -24.12 -21.17 -17.34
N ASN A 132 -25.18 -21.95 -17.15
CA ASN A 132 -26.47 -21.43 -16.76
C ASN A 132 -26.51 -21.25 -15.22
N GLN A 133 -26.76 -20.02 -14.77
CA GLN A 133 -26.91 -19.66 -13.35
C GLN A 133 -25.71 -20.02 -12.44
N ARG A 134 -24.57 -20.30 -13.02
CA ARG A 134 -23.32 -20.65 -12.33
C ARG A 134 -22.15 -19.88 -12.92
N VAL A 135 -21.02 -19.94 -12.29
CA VAL A 135 -19.77 -19.39 -12.82
C VAL A 135 -18.86 -20.53 -13.28
N ASN A 136 -17.98 -20.23 -14.22
CA ASN A 136 -16.85 -21.10 -14.51
C ASN A 136 -15.64 -20.57 -13.73
N PRO A 137 -15.17 -21.26 -12.68
CA PRO A 137 -14.08 -20.77 -11.83
C PRO A 137 -12.77 -20.52 -12.61
N TYR A 138 -12.47 -21.37 -13.59
CA TYR A 138 -11.29 -21.19 -14.44
C TYR A 138 -11.38 -19.91 -15.27
N VAL A 139 -12.51 -19.65 -15.90
CA VAL A 139 -12.75 -18.41 -16.66
C VAL A 139 -12.67 -17.19 -15.76
N GLN A 140 -13.23 -17.28 -14.55
CA GLN A 140 -13.19 -16.19 -13.58
C GLN A 140 -11.76 -15.78 -13.24
N VAL A 141 -10.89 -16.73 -12.97
CA VAL A 141 -9.51 -16.49 -12.55
C VAL A 141 -8.60 -16.12 -13.73
N THR A 142 -8.77 -16.76 -14.90
CA THR A 142 -7.80 -16.68 -15.97
C THR A 142 -8.21 -15.84 -17.18
N GLN A 143 -9.52 -15.62 -17.42
CA GLN A 143 -10.04 -15.00 -18.65
C GLN A 143 -10.71 -13.64 -18.44
N LYS A 144 -11.00 -13.25 -17.21
CA LYS A 144 -11.73 -12.00 -16.91
C LYS A 144 -10.86 -10.74 -16.97
N GLY A 145 -9.54 -10.88 -17.07
CA GLY A 145 -8.62 -9.75 -17.11
C GLY A 145 -7.82 -9.57 -15.82
N TYR A 146 -7.36 -8.35 -15.59
CA TYR A 146 -6.48 -8.04 -14.46
C TYR A 146 -6.69 -6.61 -13.96
N ALA A 147 -6.27 -6.36 -12.73
CA ALA A 147 -6.22 -5.05 -12.13
C ALA A 147 -4.79 -4.74 -11.66
N THR A 148 -4.33 -3.53 -11.93
CA THR A 148 -3.07 -3.01 -11.41
C THR A 148 -3.34 -1.89 -10.42
N THR A 149 -2.62 -1.88 -9.31
CA THR A 149 -2.64 -0.78 -8.34
C THR A 149 -1.24 -0.33 -8.02
N SER A 150 -1.06 0.97 -7.86
CA SER A 150 0.17 1.60 -7.41
C SER A 150 -0.09 2.43 -6.17
N GLN A 151 0.74 2.27 -5.16
CA GLN A 151 0.68 3.04 -3.93
C GLN A 151 2.06 3.61 -3.64
N SER A 152 2.12 4.88 -3.32
CA SER A 152 3.35 5.52 -2.88
C SER A 152 3.12 6.36 -1.64
N LYS A 153 4.11 6.35 -0.75
CA LYS A 153 4.14 7.22 0.42
C LYS A 153 5.53 7.84 0.56
N ILE A 154 5.56 9.13 0.79
CA ILE A 154 6.77 9.88 1.14
C ILE A 154 6.50 10.54 2.49
N GLU A 155 7.44 10.41 3.40
CA GLU A 155 7.46 11.03 4.71
C GLU A 155 8.78 11.77 4.87
N SER A 156 8.74 13.01 5.27
CA SER A 156 9.94 13.80 5.52
C SER A 156 9.82 14.62 6.79
N LEU A 157 10.91 14.71 7.52
CA LEU A 157 11.02 15.54 8.71
C LEU A 157 12.37 16.25 8.72
N PHE A 158 12.34 17.53 8.95
CA PHE A 158 13.50 18.39 9.17
C PHE A 158 13.35 19.02 10.55
N ALA A 159 14.33 18.80 11.42
CA ALA A 159 14.36 19.42 12.74
C ALA A 159 15.69 20.15 12.93
N LEU A 160 15.59 21.41 13.30
CA LEU A 160 16.74 22.26 13.64
C LEU A 160 16.68 22.59 15.12
N GLU A 161 17.67 22.18 15.87
CA GLU A 161 17.83 22.51 17.30
C GLU A 161 19.03 23.43 17.50
N GLN A 162 18.81 24.49 18.27
CA GLN A 162 19.83 25.46 18.65
C GLN A 162 19.89 25.61 20.17
N ASP A 163 21.05 25.34 20.75
CA ASP A 163 21.37 25.69 22.12
C ASP A 163 21.66 27.18 22.20
N LEU A 164 20.86 27.89 23.01
CA LEU A 164 20.89 29.33 23.20
C LEU A 164 21.65 29.71 24.48
N LYS A 165 22.65 28.90 24.90
CA LYS A 165 23.45 29.15 26.10
C LYS A 165 24.17 30.51 26.09
N PHE A 166 24.35 31.10 24.93
CA PHE A 166 24.92 32.48 24.80
C PHE A 166 23.92 33.55 25.28
N ILE A 167 22.64 33.27 25.34
CA ILE A 167 21.60 34.13 25.94
C ILE A 167 21.47 33.79 27.42
N THR A 168 21.19 32.52 27.71
CA THR A 168 21.15 31.99 29.08
C THR A 168 21.38 30.47 29.08
N PRO A 169 22.19 29.96 30.02
CA PRO A 169 22.39 28.51 30.14
C PRO A 169 21.05 27.77 30.35
N GLY A 170 20.88 26.66 29.62
CA GLY A 170 19.69 25.82 29.69
C GLY A 170 18.55 26.20 28.74
N LEU A 171 18.70 27.27 27.95
CA LEU A 171 17.72 27.65 26.94
C LEU A 171 18.03 26.99 25.61
N LYS A 172 17.03 26.34 24.99
CA LYS A 172 17.09 25.72 23.68
C LYS A 172 15.85 26.07 22.87
N ILE A 173 16.03 26.22 21.57
CA ILE A 173 14.94 26.33 20.59
C ILE A 173 15.04 25.20 19.59
N LYS A 174 13.90 24.62 19.22
CA LYS A 174 13.80 23.58 18.21
C LYS A 174 12.65 23.87 17.26
N GLY A 175 12.95 23.95 15.98
CA GLY A 175 11.97 24.02 14.91
C GLY A 175 11.87 22.68 14.21
N ILE A 176 10.62 22.24 13.92
CA ILE A 176 10.35 21.02 13.16
C ILE A 176 9.46 21.39 11.97
N PHE A 177 9.81 20.86 10.81
CA PHE A 177 8.99 20.87 9.61
C PHE A 177 8.86 19.45 9.11
N SER A 178 7.63 18.98 8.86
CA SER A 178 7.41 17.71 8.15
C SER A 178 6.45 17.89 6.97
N PHE A 179 6.68 17.07 5.96
CA PHE A 179 5.85 16.96 4.79
C PHE A 179 5.64 15.49 4.45
N ASP A 180 4.38 15.08 4.39
CA ASP A 180 3.96 13.73 4.07
C ASP A 180 3.05 13.74 2.85
N ARG A 181 3.20 12.78 1.97
CA ARG A 181 2.32 12.56 0.84
C ARG A 181 2.05 11.07 0.66
N TYR A 182 0.79 10.74 0.46
CA TYR A 182 0.32 9.43 0.04
C TYR A 182 -0.43 9.54 -1.29
N SER A 183 -0.23 8.57 -2.17
CA SER A 183 -0.92 8.47 -3.45
C SER A 183 -1.29 7.03 -3.71
N TRP A 184 -2.49 6.81 -4.18
CA TRP A 184 -3.02 5.54 -4.64
C TRP A 184 -3.64 5.72 -6.01
N SER A 185 -3.33 4.81 -6.94
CA SER A 185 -3.94 4.76 -8.26
C SER A 185 -4.22 3.32 -8.66
N GLY A 186 -5.23 3.11 -9.50
CA GLY A 186 -5.58 1.78 -9.95
C GLY A 186 -6.32 1.75 -11.28
N VAL A 187 -6.05 0.71 -12.06
CA VAL A 187 -6.71 0.46 -13.34
C VAL A 187 -7.12 -1.00 -13.41
N THR A 188 -8.39 -1.24 -13.73
CA THR A 188 -8.91 -2.58 -14.02
C THR A 188 -9.11 -2.73 -15.53
N ARG A 189 -8.58 -3.81 -16.09
CA ARG A 189 -8.79 -4.20 -17.49
C ARG A 189 -9.50 -5.52 -17.50
N SER A 190 -10.70 -5.55 -18.09
CA SER A 190 -11.56 -6.72 -18.07
C SER A 190 -12.17 -7.04 -19.44
N LYS A 191 -12.44 -8.31 -19.66
CA LYS A 191 -13.21 -8.80 -20.81
C LYS A 191 -13.99 -10.06 -20.43
N THR A 192 -14.97 -10.40 -21.26
CA THR A 192 -15.62 -11.70 -21.25
C THR A 192 -15.18 -12.48 -22.48
N PRO A 193 -14.73 -13.73 -22.37
CA PRO A 193 -14.42 -14.55 -23.53
C PRO A 193 -15.66 -15.00 -24.29
N ASP A 194 -15.47 -15.48 -25.51
CA ASP A 194 -16.54 -16.19 -26.23
C ASP A 194 -16.95 -17.44 -25.46
N LEU A 195 -18.27 -17.71 -25.45
CA LEU A 195 -18.82 -18.87 -24.77
C LEU A 195 -19.47 -19.82 -25.78
N TYR A 196 -19.23 -21.11 -25.57
CA TYR A 196 -19.58 -22.16 -26.50
C TYR A 196 -20.55 -23.16 -25.88
N GLN A 197 -21.42 -23.71 -26.70
CA GLN A 197 -22.31 -24.81 -26.34
C GLN A 197 -22.04 -25.99 -27.27
N PRO A 198 -21.81 -27.18 -26.73
CA PRO A 198 -21.67 -28.39 -27.54
C PRO A 198 -23.00 -28.75 -28.22
N ALA A 199 -22.93 -29.17 -29.46
CA ALA A 199 -24.06 -29.77 -30.16
C ALA A 199 -24.40 -31.14 -29.55
N THR A 200 -25.62 -31.60 -29.77
CA THR A 200 -26.06 -32.95 -29.35
C THR A 200 -25.42 -34.07 -30.16
N GLN A 201 -24.92 -33.76 -31.35
CA GLN A 201 -24.28 -34.70 -32.25
C GLN A 201 -22.76 -34.40 -32.27
N ARG A 202 -21.98 -35.45 -32.50
CA ARG A 202 -20.54 -35.40 -32.75
C ARG A 202 -20.25 -35.41 -34.23
N ASP A 203 -19.07 -34.94 -34.62
CA ASP A 203 -18.60 -35.02 -36.00
C ASP A 203 -18.30 -36.48 -36.43
N GLU A 204 -17.91 -36.68 -37.69
CA GLU A 204 -17.58 -38.00 -38.24
C GLU A 204 -16.38 -38.65 -37.53
N ASN A 205 -15.54 -37.88 -36.86
CA ASN A 205 -14.38 -38.33 -36.08
C ASN A 205 -14.70 -38.57 -34.61
N GLY A 206 -15.93 -38.30 -34.18
CA GLY A 206 -16.38 -38.42 -32.81
C GLY A 206 -16.07 -37.22 -31.92
N ASN A 207 -15.59 -36.10 -32.46
CA ASN A 207 -15.31 -34.86 -31.70
C ASN A 207 -16.59 -34.08 -31.41
N LEU A 208 -16.58 -33.27 -30.35
CA LEU A 208 -17.63 -32.36 -30.05
C LEU A 208 -17.71 -31.24 -31.12
N ILE A 209 -18.91 -30.95 -31.57
CA ILE A 209 -19.16 -29.77 -32.42
C ILE A 209 -19.52 -28.61 -31.49
N LEU A 210 -18.66 -27.59 -31.44
CA LEU A 210 -18.84 -26.43 -30.56
C LEU A 210 -19.47 -25.26 -31.32
N ASN A 211 -20.61 -24.82 -30.88
CA ASN A 211 -21.30 -23.65 -31.43
C ASN A 211 -21.10 -22.45 -30.50
N ILE A 212 -20.79 -21.27 -31.08
CA ILE A 212 -20.77 -20.03 -30.32
C ILE A 212 -22.18 -19.73 -29.82
N SER A 213 -22.33 -19.63 -28.51
CA SER A 213 -23.57 -19.27 -27.86
C SER A 213 -23.60 -17.79 -27.47
N SER A 214 -22.45 -17.23 -27.11
CA SER A 214 -22.32 -15.81 -26.79
C SER A 214 -20.98 -15.29 -27.23
N TYR A 215 -21.00 -14.19 -27.98
CA TYR A 215 -19.77 -13.49 -28.34
C TYR A 215 -19.25 -12.67 -27.17
N GLY A 216 -18.00 -12.82 -26.85
CA GLY A 216 -17.28 -12.04 -25.88
C GLY A 216 -16.70 -10.74 -26.47
N GLN A 217 -15.72 -10.21 -25.77
CA GLN A 217 -14.99 -9.01 -26.17
C GLN A 217 -13.62 -9.40 -26.72
N GLN A 218 -13.26 -8.85 -27.89
CA GLN A 218 -11.92 -9.11 -28.48
C GLN A 218 -10.83 -8.41 -27.69
N PHE A 219 -11.10 -7.23 -27.12
CA PHE A 219 -10.14 -6.41 -26.39
C PHE A 219 -10.57 -6.23 -24.94
N LEU A 220 -9.59 -6.02 -24.07
CA LEU A 220 -9.82 -5.63 -22.69
C LEU A 220 -10.42 -4.21 -22.65
N SER A 221 -11.57 -4.05 -22.02
CA SER A 221 -12.09 -2.74 -21.63
C SER A 221 -11.33 -2.23 -20.42
N THR A 222 -11.11 -0.93 -20.36
CA THR A 222 -10.44 -0.26 -19.24
C THR A 222 -11.47 0.45 -18.37
N SER A 223 -11.38 0.22 -17.07
CA SER A 223 -12.06 0.99 -16.04
C SER A 223 -11.00 1.54 -15.11
N GLU A 224 -10.95 2.86 -14.99
CA GLU A 224 -10.14 3.53 -13.99
C GLU A 224 -10.82 3.41 -12.64
N ASN A 225 -10.03 3.08 -11.62
CA ASN A 225 -10.49 3.17 -10.25
C ASN A 225 -10.25 4.61 -9.79
N ASN A 226 -11.10 5.14 -8.92
CA ASN A 226 -10.94 6.50 -8.41
C ASN A 226 -9.58 6.65 -7.74
N ASP A 227 -8.70 7.42 -8.37
CA ASP A 227 -7.41 7.77 -7.80
C ASP A 227 -7.62 8.66 -6.58
N TRP A 228 -6.85 8.42 -5.54
CA TRP A 228 -6.94 9.23 -4.33
C TRP A 228 -5.58 9.39 -3.65
N GLY A 229 -5.49 10.39 -2.83
CA GLY A 229 -4.27 10.65 -2.09
C GLY A 229 -4.47 11.71 -1.02
N ASN A 230 -3.43 11.94 -0.25
CA ASN A 230 -3.41 13.01 0.72
C ASN A 230 -2.01 13.62 0.85
N LYS A 231 -1.98 14.81 1.37
CA LYS A 231 -0.75 15.47 1.83
C LYS A 231 -0.97 16.06 3.22
N ALA A 232 0.06 16.07 3.99
CA ALA A 232 0.11 16.77 5.27
C ALA A 232 1.38 17.59 5.37
N THR A 233 1.28 18.78 5.91
CA THR A 233 2.41 19.58 6.38
C THR A 233 2.26 19.83 7.87
N TYR A 234 3.37 19.78 8.57
CA TYR A 234 3.42 20.05 9.99
C TYR A 234 4.59 20.98 10.29
N VAL A 235 4.30 22.02 11.08
CA VAL A 235 5.29 22.94 11.61
C VAL A 235 5.16 22.97 13.13
N GLU A 236 6.30 22.91 13.80
CA GLU A 236 6.38 23.01 15.25
C GLU A 236 7.54 23.88 15.66
N LEU A 237 7.34 24.69 16.68
CA LEU A 237 8.37 25.49 17.34
C LEU A 237 8.31 25.21 18.84
N ASN A 238 9.44 24.72 19.38
CA ASN A 238 9.61 24.47 20.80
C ASN A 238 10.65 25.40 21.39
N LEU A 239 10.33 26.03 22.51
CA LEU A 239 11.27 26.75 23.35
C LEU A 239 11.35 26.04 24.71
N ASN A 240 12.53 25.50 25.03
CA ASN A 240 12.77 24.75 26.25
C ASN A 240 13.76 25.51 27.12
N TYR A 241 13.48 25.58 28.41
CA TYR A 241 14.39 26.13 29.40
C TYR A 241 14.49 25.17 30.56
N GLU A 242 15.72 24.82 30.97
CA GLU A 242 15.99 23.97 32.12
C GLU A 242 17.23 24.50 32.83
N ARG A 243 17.10 24.83 34.12
CA ARG A 243 18.22 25.29 34.90
C ARG A 243 18.08 25.01 36.38
N THR A 244 19.20 24.64 37.01
CA THR A 244 19.29 24.44 38.46
C THR A 244 20.07 25.58 39.12
N PHE A 245 19.49 26.17 40.17
CA PHE A 245 20.06 27.22 40.98
C PHE A 245 20.15 26.74 42.44
N GLY A 246 21.27 26.14 42.81
CA GLY A 246 21.42 25.50 44.12
C GLY A 246 20.40 24.37 44.31
N LYS A 247 19.45 24.54 45.24
CA LYS A 247 18.37 23.57 45.48
C LYS A 247 17.11 23.79 44.63
N HIS A 248 17.10 24.79 43.77
CA HIS A 248 15.96 25.15 42.95
C HIS A 248 16.18 24.72 41.52
N GLN A 249 15.31 23.87 40.98
CA GLN A 249 15.29 23.49 39.58
C GLN A 249 14.05 24.09 38.93
N VAL A 250 14.24 24.80 37.84
CA VAL A 250 13.20 25.43 37.04
C VAL A 250 13.22 24.85 35.62
N GLU A 251 12.06 24.42 35.16
CA GLU A 251 11.86 23.93 33.79
C GLU A 251 10.69 24.70 33.17
N GLY A 252 10.84 24.99 31.88
CA GLY A 252 9.78 25.64 31.10
C GLY A 252 9.78 25.06 29.66
N LEU A 253 8.58 24.85 29.15
CA LEU A 253 8.34 24.50 27.76
C LEU A 253 7.26 25.45 27.21
N PHE A 254 7.55 26.02 26.04
CA PHE A 254 6.52 26.64 25.20
C PHE A 254 6.55 25.96 23.83
N LEU A 255 5.39 25.57 23.35
CA LEU A 255 5.21 24.88 22.08
C LEU A 255 4.14 25.57 21.25
N TYR A 256 4.45 25.81 19.99
CA TYR A 256 3.50 26.18 18.94
C TYR A 256 3.54 25.11 17.86
N ASN A 257 2.36 24.66 17.39
CA ASN A 257 2.28 23.77 16.25
C ASN A 257 1.17 24.18 15.29
N GLN A 258 1.36 23.80 14.03
CA GLN A 258 0.37 23.93 12.97
C GLN A 258 0.42 22.70 12.08
N ARG A 259 -0.75 22.15 11.76
CA ARG A 259 -0.92 21.07 10.79
C ARG A 259 -1.91 21.50 9.72
N ASP A 260 -1.50 21.28 8.47
CA ASP A 260 -2.37 21.38 7.29
C ASP A 260 -2.48 19.98 6.69
N TYR A 261 -3.71 19.50 6.51
CA TYR A 261 -4.00 18.20 5.91
C TYR A 261 -5.00 18.37 4.79
N GLN A 262 -4.71 17.83 3.63
CA GLN A 262 -5.59 17.85 2.46
C GLN A 262 -5.67 16.45 1.86
N GLN A 263 -6.90 16.02 1.56
CA GLN A 263 -7.18 14.81 0.80
C GLN A 263 -7.49 15.21 -0.64
N PHE A 264 -7.11 14.38 -1.59
CA PHE A 264 -7.42 14.53 -3.00
C PHE A 264 -8.23 13.31 -3.43
N GLU A 265 -9.40 13.55 -4.00
CA GLU A 265 -10.22 12.57 -4.66
C GLU A 265 -10.66 13.18 -6.01
N GLU A 266 -10.87 12.34 -7.00
CA GLU A 266 -11.13 12.76 -8.37
C GLU A 266 -12.35 13.69 -8.55
N SER A 267 -13.26 13.71 -7.58
CA SER A 267 -14.55 14.38 -7.69
C SER A 267 -14.76 15.62 -6.83
N TYR A 268 -13.86 15.95 -5.91
CA TYR A 268 -14.08 17.05 -4.97
C TYR A 268 -12.79 17.78 -4.61
N ASP A 269 -12.80 19.10 -4.79
CA ASP A 269 -11.83 19.99 -4.17
C ASP A 269 -12.10 20.03 -2.65
N ILE A 270 -11.39 19.19 -1.93
CA ILE A 270 -11.55 19.10 -0.48
C ILE A 270 -10.80 20.23 0.18
N VAL A 271 -11.53 21.03 0.96
CA VAL A 271 -10.97 22.11 1.76
C VAL A 271 -9.95 21.54 2.75
N PRO A 272 -8.74 22.09 2.83
CA PRO A 272 -7.72 21.58 3.75
C PRO A 272 -8.17 21.73 5.22
N TYR A 273 -7.92 20.68 5.99
CA TYR A 273 -8.11 20.71 7.44
C TYR A 273 -6.88 21.34 8.10
N ARG A 274 -7.08 22.50 8.72
CA ARG A 274 -6.03 23.22 9.44
C ARG A 274 -6.27 23.16 10.92
N ARG A 275 -5.23 22.85 11.65
CA ARG A 275 -5.22 22.85 13.11
C ARG A 275 -3.99 23.58 13.58
N MET A 276 -4.15 24.42 14.60
CA MET A 276 -3.03 25.05 15.28
C MET A 276 -3.18 24.86 16.79
N GLY A 277 -2.07 24.85 17.48
CA GLY A 277 -2.05 24.69 18.91
C GLY A 277 -0.91 25.45 19.57
N ILE A 278 -1.18 25.87 20.80
CA ILE A 278 -0.19 26.41 21.70
C ILE A 278 -0.24 25.60 22.99
N ALA A 279 0.90 25.19 23.49
CA ALA A 279 1.00 24.52 24.79
C ALA A 279 2.15 25.10 25.60
N GLY A 280 2.02 25.04 26.90
CA GLY A 280 3.07 25.46 27.81
C GLY A 280 3.09 24.60 29.06
N ARG A 281 4.28 24.41 29.58
CA ARG A 281 4.55 23.75 30.85
C ARG A 281 5.55 24.56 31.65
N ALA A 282 5.31 24.75 32.93
CA ALA A 282 6.26 25.29 33.89
C ALA A 282 6.35 24.32 35.06
N SER A 283 7.59 23.90 35.40
CA SER A 283 7.86 23.00 36.51
C SER A 283 8.91 23.65 37.43
N TYR A 284 8.68 23.50 38.72
CA TYR A 284 9.61 23.94 39.76
C TYR A 284 9.82 22.82 40.76
N THR A 285 11.07 22.51 41.03
CA THR A 285 11.47 21.52 42.01
C THR A 285 12.41 22.15 43.06
N TYR A 286 12.10 21.92 44.33
CA TYR A 286 12.94 22.37 45.46
C TYR A 286 13.53 21.18 46.20
N ASP A 287 14.87 21.14 46.33
CA ASP A 287 15.65 20.15 47.08
C ASP A 287 15.31 18.70 46.67
N ASN A 288 14.88 18.45 45.46
CA ASN A 288 14.36 17.17 44.92
C ASN A 288 13.22 16.56 45.78
N ARG A 289 12.50 17.38 46.57
CA ARG A 289 11.46 16.92 47.50
C ARG A 289 10.10 17.51 47.18
N TYR A 290 10.07 18.78 46.80
CA TYR A 290 8.81 19.49 46.52
C TYR A 290 8.76 19.85 45.06
N ILE A 291 7.73 19.40 44.36
CA ILE A 291 7.54 19.61 42.92
C ILE A 291 6.20 20.30 42.72
N ALA A 292 6.20 21.37 41.95
CA ALA A 292 5.00 22.03 41.47
C ALA A 292 5.05 22.11 39.94
N GLU A 293 3.96 21.77 39.28
CA GLU A 293 3.88 21.80 37.81
C GLU A 293 2.57 22.50 37.40
N PHE A 294 2.67 23.32 36.38
CA PHE A 294 1.55 23.96 35.71
C PHE A 294 1.61 23.68 34.21
N ASN A 295 0.46 23.25 33.65
CA ASN A 295 0.32 22.96 32.23
C ASN A 295 -0.86 23.72 31.65
N PHE A 296 -0.73 24.21 30.44
CA PHE A 296 -1.83 24.75 29.66
C PHE A 296 -1.75 24.30 28.20
N GLY A 297 -2.88 24.22 27.54
CA GLY A 297 -2.96 23.93 26.09
C GLY A 297 -4.20 24.61 25.52
N TYR A 298 -4.03 25.13 24.30
CA TYR A 298 -5.10 25.70 23.49
C TYR A 298 -4.97 25.20 22.08
N ASN A 299 -6.05 24.64 21.50
CA ASN A 299 -6.12 24.13 20.14
C ASN A 299 -7.28 24.81 19.41
N GLY A 300 -7.07 25.21 18.17
CA GLY A 300 -8.04 25.83 17.28
C GLY A 300 -8.02 25.27 15.87
#